data_55c1014118f671a917ddaa981f10b3ac
#
_entry.id   55c1014118f671a917ddaa981f10b3ac
#
_cell.length_a   1.000
_cell.length_b   1.000
_cell.length_c   1.000
_cell.angle_alpha   90.00
_cell.angle_beta   90.00
_cell.angle_gamma   90.00
#
_symmetry.space_group_name_H-M   'P 1'
#
loop_
_entity.id
_entity.type
_entity.pdbx_description
1 polymer ?
#
loop_
_entity_poly.entity_id
_entity_poly.type
_entity_poly.pdbx_seq_one_letter_code
_entity_poly.pdbx_strand_id
1 'polypeptide(L)'
;MNWGDIAIAVSGFTIIVMVLSDVFQSIIVPHYRPKGTRLSPLLISGILWQPLRQFIKSRELKQKAEADLSLFAPAAIMCLLACWLTLMTTGFALLLYAERANIKPQLQSIEEALYFAATSVLTIGFGDVVACSALSRLTVIAAAMAGLVLLAISVSFMFAI
;
A
#
# COMPACT_ATOMS: atom_id res chain seq x y z
N MET A 1 -23.93 -9.22 -10.53
CA MET A 1 -23.25 -8.40 -9.51
C MET A 1 -24.32 -7.74 -8.66
N ASN A 2 -24.37 -8.08 -7.38
CA ASN A 2 -25.36 -7.52 -6.45
C ASN A 2 -24.94 -6.10 -6.01
N TRP A 3 -25.87 -5.31 -5.47
CA TRP A 3 -25.56 -3.97 -4.95
C TRP A 3 -24.41 -3.97 -3.92
N GLY A 4 -24.31 -5.05 -3.12
CA GLY A 4 -23.19 -5.26 -2.19
C GLY A 4 -21.84 -5.43 -2.89
N ASP A 5 -21.79 -6.16 -3.98
CA ASP A 5 -20.55 -6.37 -4.75
C ASP A 5 -20.07 -5.05 -5.40
N ILE A 6 -21.03 -4.21 -5.86
CA ILE A 6 -20.72 -2.88 -6.40
C ILE A 6 -20.12 -1.99 -5.31
N ALA A 7 -20.71 -1.96 -4.12
CA ALA A 7 -20.20 -1.17 -3.00
C ALA A 7 -18.78 -1.61 -2.58
N ILE A 8 -18.52 -2.92 -2.55
CA ILE A 8 -17.19 -3.48 -2.28
C ILE A 8 -16.20 -3.06 -3.36
N ALA A 9 -16.57 -3.16 -4.65
CA ALA A 9 -15.70 -2.75 -5.75
C ALA A 9 -15.38 -1.25 -5.70
N VAL A 10 -16.36 -0.40 -5.44
CA VAL A 10 -16.18 1.05 -5.32
C VAL A 10 -15.25 1.38 -4.15
N SER A 11 -15.40 0.72 -3.01
CA SER A 11 -14.51 0.92 -1.85
C SER A 11 -13.07 0.50 -2.17
N GLY A 12 -12.87 -0.64 -2.83
CA GLY A 12 -11.55 -1.10 -3.27
C GLY A 12 -10.90 -0.12 -4.24
N PHE A 13 -11.64 0.34 -5.24
CA PHE A 13 -11.17 1.33 -6.21
C PHE A 13 -10.78 2.65 -5.54
N THR A 14 -11.58 3.12 -4.58
CA THR A 14 -11.30 4.35 -3.83
C THR A 14 -10.00 4.24 -3.05
N ILE A 15 -9.74 3.10 -2.39
CA ILE A 15 -8.49 2.86 -1.66
C ILE A 15 -7.30 2.91 -2.63
N ILE A 16 -7.38 2.26 -3.79
CA ILE A 16 -6.31 2.25 -4.79
C ILE A 16 -5.99 3.67 -5.25
N VAL A 17 -7.01 4.44 -5.64
CA VAL A 17 -6.83 5.83 -6.09
C VAL A 17 -6.22 6.69 -4.99
N MET A 18 -6.65 6.50 -3.73
CA MET A 18 -6.12 7.23 -2.58
C MET A 18 -4.63 6.92 -2.37
N VAL A 19 -4.23 5.65 -2.44
CA VAL A 19 -2.82 5.24 -2.30
C VAL A 19 -1.99 5.79 -3.46
N LEU A 20 -2.43 5.64 -4.71
CA LEU A 20 -1.71 6.18 -5.87
C LEU A 20 -1.54 7.70 -5.79
N SER A 21 -2.58 8.42 -5.35
CA SER A 21 -2.51 9.86 -5.13
C SER A 21 -1.51 10.26 -4.05
N ASP A 22 -1.47 9.49 -2.94
CA ASP A 22 -0.54 9.74 -1.83
C ASP A 22 0.91 9.47 -2.26
N VAL A 23 1.17 8.39 -2.97
CA VAL A 23 2.48 8.05 -3.56
C VAL A 23 2.94 9.16 -4.51
N PHE A 24 2.06 9.57 -5.45
CA PHE A 24 2.38 10.62 -6.40
C PHE A 24 2.75 11.94 -5.71
N GLN A 25 1.95 12.36 -4.73
CA GLN A 25 2.18 13.60 -4.01
C GLN A 25 3.39 13.54 -3.07
N SER A 26 3.70 12.38 -2.52
CA SER A 26 4.82 12.22 -1.58
C SER A 26 6.18 12.20 -2.29
N ILE A 27 6.23 11.67 -3.50
CA ILE A 27 7.48 11.40 -4.22
C ILE A 27 7.70 12.40 -5.36
N ILE A 28 6.67 12.70 -6.16
CA ILE A 28 6.82 13.50 -7.39
C ILE A 28 6.68 15.00 -7.12
N VAL A 29 5.89 15.41 -6.11
CA VAL A 29 5.60 16.82 -5.85
C VAL A 29 5.90 17.22 -4.39
N PRO A 30 7.17 17.17 -3.95
CA PRO A 30 7.53 17.40 -2.54
C PRO A 30 7.30 18.85 -2.08
N HIS A 31 7.23 19.83 -2.98
CA HIS A 31 7.12 21.27 -2.64
C HIS A 31 5.70 21.84 -2.65
N TYR A 32 4.72 21.12 -3.19
CA TYR A 32 3.34 21.58 -3.23
C TYR A 32 2.60 21.13 -1.96
N ARG A 33 2.13 22.07 -1.14
CA ARG A 33 1.30 21.82 0.06
C ARG A 33 -0.20 21.96 -0.29
N PRO A 34 -0.87 21.01 -0.92
CA PRO A 34 -2.31 21.05 -0.99
C PRO A 34 -2.89 20.76 0.40
N LYS A 35 -3.94 21.50 0.78
CA LYS A 35 -4.77 21.22 1.95
C LYS A 35 -5.65 20.00 1.66
N GLY A 36 -5.07 18.79 1.63
CA GLY A 36 -5.79 17.55 1.43
C GLY A 36 -5.44 16.52 2.51
N THR A 37 -6.31 15.55 2.71
CA THR A 37 -6.08 14.39 3.57
C THR A 37 -5.00 13.51 2.95
N ARG A 38 -3.77 13.63 3.44
CA ARG A 38 -2.65 12.75 3.06
C ARG A 38 -2.50 11.66 4.09
N LEU A 39 -2.31 10.41 3.62
CA LEU A 39 -2.00 9.28 4.50
C LEU A 39 -0.58 9.39 5.04
N SER A 40 0.38 9.80 4.19
CA SER A 40 1.79 9.88 4.56
C SER A 40 2.07 10.77 5.78
N PRO A 41 1.59 12.02 5.91
CA PRO A 41 1.84 12.81 7.11
C PRO A 41 1.09 12.28 8.34
N LEU A 42 -0.09 11.67 8.18
CA LEU A 42 -0.82 11.07 9.29
C LEU A 42 -0.07 9.85 9.84
N LEU A 43 0.48 9.01 8.97
CA LEU A 43 1.25 7.84 9.35
C LEU A 43 2.60 8.22 9.97
N ILE A 44 3.33 9.15 9.34
CA ILE A 44 4.63 9.59 9.85
C ILE A 44 4.46 10.37 11.15
N SER A 45 3.51 11.30 11.25
CA SER A 45 3.33 12.10 12.46
C SER A 45 2.59 11.37 13.58
N GLY A 46 1.61 10.52 13.26
CA GLY A 46 0.79 9.82 14.24
C GLY A 46 1.43 8.53 14.75
N ILE A 47 1.86 7.67 13.83
CA ILE A 47 2.32 6.31 14.19
C ILE A 47 3.81 6.26 14.45
N LEU A 48 4.65 6.92 13.63
CA LEU A 48 6.10 6.85 13.77
C LEU A 48 6.68 7.93 14.69
N TRP A 49 6.22 9.18 14.54
CA TRP A 49 6.82 10.32 15.25
C TRP A 49 6.49 10.35 16.74
N GLN A 50 5.29 9.94 17.15
CA GLN A 50 4.91 9.96 18.56
C GLN A 50 5.74 8.99 19.42
N PRO A 51 5.86 7.68 19.08
CA PRO A 51 6.68 6.77 19.87
C PRO A 51 8.17 7.15 19.83
N LEU A 52 8.68 7.62 18.68
CA LEU A 52 10.05 8.08 18.56
C LEU A 52 10.32 9.31 19.44
N ARG A 53 9.42 10.28 19.45
CA ARG A 53 9.54 11.48 20.30
C ARG A 53 9.54 11.14 21.78
N GLN A 54 8.75 10.13 22.19
CA GLN A 54 8.77 9.62 23.57
C GLN A 54 10.09 8.91 23.88
N PHE A 55 10.61 8.14 22.94
CA PHE A 55 11.87 7.40 23.08
C PHE A 55 13.09 8.35 23.14
N ILE A 56 13.13 9.39 22.33
CA ILE A 56 14.19 10.42 22.36
C ILE A 56 14.11 11.26 23.63
N LYS A 57 12.89 11.57 24.11
CA LYS A 57 12.68 12.37 25.32
C LYS A 57 13.10 11.64 26.59
N SER A 58 13.13 10.29 26.59
CA SER A 58 13.54 9.46 27.73
C SER A 58 15.05 9.19 27.79
N ARG A 59 15.83 9.61 26.78
CA ARG A 59 17.29 9.41 26.74
C ARG A 59 18.04 10.74 26.84
N GLU A 60 18.68 10.98 27.96
CA GLU A 60 19.50 12.17 28.27
C GLU A 60 20.84 12.28 27.49
N LEU A 61 21.08 11.54 26.44
CA LEU A 61 22.38 11.47 25.75
C LEU A 61 22.29 12.00 24.32
N LYS A 62 22.69 13.27 24.11
CA LYS A 62 22.75 13.94 22.80
C LYS A 62 23.51 13.15 21.71
N GLN A 63 24.55 12.43 22.06
CA GLN A 63 25.40 11.72 21.11
C GLN A 63 24.78 10.42 20.56
N LYS A 64 23.86 9.76 21.31
CA LYS A 64 23.06 8.63 20.82
C LYS A 64 21.85 9.07 20.01
N ALA A 65 21.37 10.29 20.23
CA ALA A 65 20.23 10.83 19.47
C ALA A 65 20.56 11.05 17.99
N GLU A 66 21.79 11.39 17.62
CA GLU A 66 22.20 11.57 16.23
C GLU A 66 22.23 10.24 15.45
N ALA A 67 22.72 9.17 16.08
CA ALA A 67 22.72 7.83 15.48
C ALA A 67 21.29 7.27 15.34
N ASP A 68 20.43 7.51 16.34
CA ASP A 68 19.02 7.09 16.31
C ASP A 68 18.21 7.90 15.26
N LEU A 69 18.55 9.18 15.03
CA LEU A 69 17.95 10.01 13.98
C LEU A 69 18.37 9.59 12.56
N SER A 70 19.61 9.10 12.39
CA SER A 70 20.09 8.64 11.08
C SER A 70 19.35 7.37 10.60
N LEU A 71 18.92 6.50 11.52
CA LEU A 71 18.13 5.30 11.24
C LEU A 71 16.63 5.62 11.05
N PHE A 72 16.18 6.79 11.51
CA PHE A 72 14.75 7.15 11.43
C PHE A 72 14.26 7.34 10.01
N ALA A 73 15.04 8.02 9.16
CA ALA A 73 14.63 8.29 7.78
C ALA A 73 14.44 6.99 6.96
N PRO A 74 15.38 6.02 6.94
CA PRO A 74 15.18 4.73 6.29
C PRO A 74 14.01 3.94 6.88
N ALA A 75 13.86 3.90 8.23
CA ALA A 75 12.78 3.19 8.88
C ALA A 75 11.40 3.79 8.54
N ALA A 76 11.29 5.12 8.47
CA ALA A 76 10.05 5.81 8.08
C ALA A 76 9.64 5.47 6.65
N ILE A 77 10.60 5.41 5.71
CA ILE A 77 10.36 5.04 4.32
C ILE A 77 9.88 3.60 4.22
N MET A 78 10.56 2.66 4.92
CA MET A 78 10.17 1.25 4.93
C MET A 78 8.76 1.05 5.50
N CYS A 79 8.42 1.75 6.58
CA CYS A 79 7.08 1.71 7.17
C CYS A 79 6.01 2.28 6.22
N LEU A 80 6.31 3.39 5.55
CA LEU A 80 5.42 4.00 4.57
C LEU A 80 5.18 3.09 3.38
N LEU A 81 6.26 2.46 2.86
CA LEU A 81 6.17 1.48 1.79
C LEU A 81 5.31 0.27 2.19
N ALA A 82 5.55 -0.30 3.36
CA ALA A 82 4.75 -1.42 3.87
C ALA A 82 3.26 -1.04 4.01
N CYS A 83 2.97 0.18 4.46
CA CYS A 83 1.61 0.69 4.54
C CYS A 83 0.97 0.84 3.15
N TRP A 84 1.66 1.42 2.18
CA TRP A 84 1.15 1.55 0.81
C TRP A 84 0.90 0.18 0.17
N LEU A 85 1.82 -0.79 0.32
CA LEU A 85 1.64 -2.15 -0.18
C LEU A 85 0.45 -2.85 0.47
N THR A 86 0.28 -2.72 1.78
CA THR A 86 -0.85 -3.31 2.50
C THR A 86 -2.19 -2.71 2.05
N LEU A 87 -2.27 -1.39 1.93
CA LEU A 87 -3.48 -0.72 1.46
C LEU A 87 -3.78 -1.04 -0.01
N MET A 88 -2.76 -1.10 -0.86
CA MET A 88 -2.91 -1.47 -2.27
C MET A 88 -3.42 -2.91 -2.40
N THR A 89 -2.82 -3.85 -1.67
CA THR A 89 -3.29 -5.24 -1.60
C THR A 89 -4.73 -5.33 -1.13
N THR A 90 -5.10 -4.58 -0.09
CA THR A 90 -6.48 -4.54 0.41
C THR A 90 -7.46 -3.99 -0.65
N GLY A 91 -7.09 -2.92 -1.35
CA GLY A 91 -7.90 -2.35 -2.42
C GLY A 91 -8.15 -3.33 -3.55
N PHE A 92 -7.09 -4.01 -4.04
CA PHE A 92 -7.23 -5.04 -5.07
C PHE A 92 -7.95 -6.29 -4.59
N ALA A 93 -7.79 -6.67 -3.32
CA ALA A 93 -8.53 -7.78 -2.73
C ALA A 93 -10.05 -7.52 -2.75
N LEU A 94 -10.48 -6.31 -2.44
CA LEU A 94 -11.89 -5.93 -2.51
C LEU A 94 -12.42 -5.98 -3.95
N LEU A 95 -11.65 -5.53 -4.94
CA LEU A 95 -12.02 -5.65 -6.35
C LEU A 95 -12.17 -7.11 -6.78
N LEU A 96 -11.18 -7.95 -6.47
CA LEU A 96 -11.19 -9.38 -6.80
C LEU A 96 -12.30 -10.13 -6.07
N TYR A 97 -12.58 -9.77 -4.82
CA TYR A 97 -13.70 -10.35 -4.06
C TYR A 97 -15.06 -9.99 -4.66
N ALA A 98 -15.22 -8.77 -5.16
CA ALA A 98 -16.45 -8.41 -5.89
C ALA A 98 -16.63 -9.24 -7.18
N GLU A 99 -15.53 -9.70 -7.78
CA GLU A 99 -15.51 -10.54 -8.98
C GLU A 99 -15.34 -12.03 -8.70
N ARG A 100 -15.49 -12.48 -7.45
CA ARG A 100 -15.22 -13.86 -6.97
C ARG A 100 -15.83 -14.97 -7.83
N ALA A 101 -16.97 -14.72 -8.46
CA ALA A 101 -17.62 -15.69 -9.35
C ALA A 101 -16.82 -15.99 -10.63
N ASN A 102 -15.92 -15.07 -11.02
CA ASN A 102 -15.11 -15.18 -12.23
C ASN A 102 -13.66 -15.60 -11.93
N ILE A 103 -13.40 -16.15 -10.76
CA ILE A 103 -12.07 -16.61 -10.30
C ILE A 103 -12.16 -18.10 -9.98
N LYS A 104 -11.12 -18.86 -10.29
CA LYS A 104 -11.05 -20.30 -10.02
C LYS A 104 -9.78 -20.65 -9.24
N PRO A 105 -9.91 -21.43 -8.12
CA PRO A 105 -11.17 -21.79 -7.48
C PRO A 105 -11.94 -20.53 -7.02
N GLN A 106 -13.28 -20.67 -6.90
CA GLN A 106 -14.10 -19.53 -6.50
C GLN A 106 -13.73 -19.07 -5.09
N LEU A 107 -13.46 -17.78 -4.91
CA LEU A 107 -13.11 -17.21 -3.61
C LEU A 107 -14.31 -17.29 -2.66
N GLN A 108 -14.11 -17.93 -1.52
CA GLN A 108 -15.14 -18.11 -0.50
C GLN A 108 -15.08 -17.01 0.57
N SER A 109 -13.90 -16.45 0.80
CA SER A 109 -13.66 -15.47 1.87
C SER A 109 -12.85 -14.27 1.37
N ILE A 110 -12.89 -13.20 2.16
CA ILE A 110 -12.03 -12.03 1.94
C ILE A 110 -10.54 -12.35 2.15
N GLU A 111 -10.24 -13.34 2.98
CA GLU A 111 -8.88 -13.82 3.23
C GLU A 111 -8.26 -14.43 1.98
N GLU A 112 -9.02 -15.28 1.27
CA GLU A 112 -8.58 -15.84 -0.03
C GLU A 112 -8.39 -14.75 -1.08
N ALA A 113 -9.24 -13.71 -1.07
CA ALA A 113 -9.08 -12.57 -1.95
C ALA A 113 -7.83 -11.74 -1.61
N LEU A 114 -7.52 -11.56 -0.32
CA LEU A 114 -6.29 -10.91 0.14
C LEU A 114 -5.06 -11.70 -0.27
N TYR A 115 -5.07 -13.01 -0.13
CA TYR A 115 -4.00 -13.89 -0.59
C TYR A 115 -3.76 -13.73 -2.09
N PHE A 116 -4.82 -13.83 -2.90
CA PHE A 116 -4.72 -13.69 -4.35
C PHE A 116 -4.25 -12.30 -4.79
N ALA A 117 -4.76 -11.24 -4.14
CA ALA A 117 -4.29 -9.88 -4.38
C ALA A 117 -2.82 -9.69 -3.97
N ALA A 118 -2.41 -10.22 -2.81
CA ALA A 118 -1.04 -10.13 -2.33
C ALA A 118 -0.05 -10.80 -3.29
N THR A 119 -0.35 -12.03 -3.73
CA THR A 119 0.50 -12.75 -4.70
C THR A 119 0.59 -12.04 -6.03
N SER A 120 -0.47 -11.30 -6.42
CA SER A 120 -0.50 -10.50 -7.64
C SER A 120 0.29 -9.20 -7.50
N VAL A 121 0.03 -8.41 -6.46
CA VAL A 121 0.72 -7.14 -6.17
C VAL A 121 2.23 -7.34 -5.96
N LEU A 122 2.61 -8.42 -5.27
CA LEU A 122 4.02 -8.77 -5.06
C LEU A 122 4.64 -9.54 -6.24
N THR A 123 3.89 -9.72 -7.33
CA THR A 123 4.33 -10.42 -8.55
C THR A 123 4.83 -11.85 -8.32
N ILE A 124 4.32 -12.53 -7.28
CA ILE A 124 4.69 -13.92 -6.95
C ILE A 124 4.01 -14.90 -7.92
N GLY A 125 2.66 -14.80 -8.01
CA GLY A 125 1.85 -15.54 -8.98
C GLY A 125 1.98 -17.07 -8.88
N PHE A 126 1.60 -17.68 -7.77
CA PHE A 126 1.68 -19.15 -7.60
C PHE A 126 0.85 -19.93 -8.61
N GLY A 127 -0.21 -19.32 -9.16
CA GLY A 127 -1.05 -19.98 -10.17
C GLY A 127 -2.09 -20.95 -9.63
N ASP A 128 -2.23 -21.04 -8.33
CA ASP A 128 -3.24 -21.81 -7.61
C ASP A 128 -4.63 -21.16 -7.68
N VAL A 129 -4.66 -19.84 -7.82
CA VAL A 129 -5.86 -19.03 -8.06
C VAL A 129 -5.71 -18.29 -9.37
N VAL A 130 -6.70 -18.38 -10.26
CA VAL A 130 -6.64 -17.80 -11.60
C VAL A 130 -7.89 -17.01 -11.96
N ALA A 131 -7.68 -15.86 -12.59
CA ALA A 131 -8.73 -15.02 -13.14
C ALA A 131 -9.27 -15.59 -14.45
N CYS A 132 -10.60 -15.74 -14.59
CA CYS A 132 -11.23 -16.38 -15.75
C CYS A 132 -11.91 -15.38 -16.69
N SER A 133 -12.36 -14.21 -16.19
CA SER A 133 -12.99 -13.17 -17.01
C SER A 133 -11.96 -12.16 -17.53
N ALA A 134 -12.30 -11.40 -18.55
CA ALA A 134 -11.46 -10.32 -19.04
C ALA A 134 -11.25 -9.24 -17.96
N LEU A 135 -12.29 -8.91 -17.21
CA LEU A 135 -12.22 -7.90 -16.15
C LEU A 135 -11.32 -8.37 -15.00
N SER A 136 -11.52 -9.57 -14.48
CA SER A 136 -10.67 -10.11 -13.41
C SER A 136 -9.19 -10.25 -13.83
N ARG A 137 -8.92 -10.60 -15.08
CA ARG A 137 -7.55 -10.62 -15.63
C ARG A 137 -6.93 -9.23 -15.67
N LEU A 138 -7.68 -8.22 -16.11
CA LEU A 138 -7.22 -6.83 -16.12
C LEU A 138 -6.95 -6.33 -14.69
N THR A 139 -7.80 -6.68 -13.72
CA THR A 139 -7.60 -6.34 -12.31
C THR A 139 -6.31 -6.95 -11.77
N VAL A 140 -6.02 -8.21 -12.07
CA VAL A 140 -4.77 -8.89 -11.66
C VAL A 140 -3.54 -8.26 -12.31
N ILE A 141 -3.61 -7.95 -13.61
CA ILE A 141 -2.51 -7.26 -14.32
C ILE A 141 -2.27 -5.88 -13.72
N ALA A 142 -3.34 -5.11 -13.46
CA ALA A 142 -3.24 -3.80 -12.84
C ALA A 142 -2.64 -3.89 -11.42
N ALA A 143 -2.98 -4.92 -10.65
CA ALA A 143 -2.40 -5.18 -9.34
C ALA A 143 -0.88 -5.43 -9.42
N ALA A 144 -0.45 -6.27 -10.35
CA ALA A 144 0.97 -6.57 -10.57
C ALA A 144 1.74 -5.32 -11.03
N MET A 145 1.19 -4.56 -11.96
CA MET A 145 1.80 -3.30 -12.42
C MET A 145 1.90 -2.27 -11.29
N ALA A 146 0.85 -2.09 -10.50
CA ALA A 146 0.85 -1.15 -9.37
C ALA A 146 1.90 -1.54 -8.32
N GLY A 147 2.02 -2.81 -7.98
CA GLY A 147 3.03 -3.33 -7.07
C GLY A 147 4.45 -3.09 -7.57
N LEU A 148 4.71 -3.41 -8.85
CA LEU A 148 6.01 -3.20 -9.47
C LEU A 148 6.42 -1.72 -9.48
N VAL A 149 5.49 -0.83 -9.83
CA VAL A 149 5.72 0.63 -9.84
C VAL A 149 6.03 1.13 -8.43
N LEU A 150 5.28 0.70 -7.42
CA LEU A 150 5.52 1.07 -6.02
C LEU A 150 6.92 0.65 -5.56
N LEU A 151 7.34 -0.58 -5.86
CA LEU A 151 8.66 -1.08 -5.51
C LEU A 151 9.76 -0.30 -6.24
N ALA A 152 9.62 -0.08 -7.55
CA ALA A 152 10.61 0.66 -8.35
C ALA A 152 10.80 2.09 -7.85
N ILE A 153 9.71 2.81 -7.57
CA ILE A 153 9.75 4.18 -7.05
C ILE A 153 10.40 4.20 -5.66
N SER A 154 10.07 3.24 -4.79
CA SER A 154 10.60 3.18 -3.43
C SER A 154 12.10 2.91 -3.40
N VAL A 155 12.59 2.00 -4.26
CA VAL A 155 14.02 1.74 -4.42
C VAL A 155 14.73 2.98 -4.96
N SER A 156 14.17 3.63 -5.97
CA SER A 156 14.73 4.88 -6.54
C SER A 156 14.85 5.98 -5.48
N PHE A 157 13.83 6.12 -4.63
CA PHE A 157 13.82 7.13 -3.57
C PHE A 157 14.85 6.82 -2.46
N MET A 158 15.04 5.52 -2.14
CA MET A 158 16.04 5.11 -1.15
C MET A 158 17.48 5.43 -1.58
N PHE A 159 17.78 5.39 -2.88
CA PHE A 159 19.10 5.77 -3.41
C PHE A 159 19.29 7.29 -3.57
N ALA A 160 18.22 8.08 -3.48
CA ALA A 160 18.27 9.54 -3.62
C ALA A 160 18.51 10.28 -2.29
N ILE A 161 18.53 9.56 -1.15
CA ILE A 161 18.78 10.07 0.20
C ILE A 161 20.20 9.74 0.62
#